data_6f7620e7f07383e49ddb390c30367aa7
#
_entry.id   6f7620e7f07383e49ddb390c30367aa7
#
_cell.length_a   1.000
_cell.length_b   1.000
_cell.length_c   1.000
_cell.angle_alpha   90.00
_cell.angle_beta   90.00
_cell.angle_gamma   90.00
#
_symmetry.space_group_name_H-M   'P 1'
#
loop_
_entity.id
_entity.type
_entity.pdbx_description
1 polymer ?
#
loop_
_entity_poly.entity_id
_entity_poly.type
_entity_poly.pdbx_seq_one_letter_code
_entity_poly.pdbx_strand_id
1 'polypeptide(L)'
;MKLLQSLFFTLFLLFSASAMSASAEKININTASAEQISMAMTGIGDSKAKAIVKYRSTNGKFKNINDLENVDGIGSKTVEKNKSKITL
;
A
#
# COMPACT_ATOMS: atom_id res chain seq x y z
N MET A 1 40.35 13.14 5.28
CA MET A 1 39.75 11.81 5.12
C MET A 1 38.75 11.43 6.20
N LYS A 2 39.10 11.61 7.47
CA LYS A 2 38.18 11.28 8.56
C LYS A 2 36.91 12.13 8.55
N LEU A 3 37.02 13.39 8.16
CA LEU A 3 35.85 14.28 8.05
C LEU A 3 34.88 13.84 6.96
N LEU A 4 35.37 13.34 5.86
CA LEU A 4 34.55 12.84 4.75
C LEU A 4 33.76 11.60 5.15
N GLN A 5 34.39 10.72 5.91
CA GLN A 5 33.73 9.51 6.41
C GLN A 5 32.59 9.86 7.36
N SER A 6 32.79 10.83 8.23
CA SER A 6 31.77 11.30 9.17
C SER A 6 30.56 11.88 8.45
N LEU A 7 30.77 12.65 7.42
CA LEU A 7 29.72 13.24 6.60
C LEU A 7 28.88 12.16 5.90
N PHE A 8 29.54 11.16 5.36
CA PHE A 8 28.87 10.04 4.71
C PHE A 8 27.94 9.31 5.66
N PHE A 9 28.40 9.05 6.86
CA PHE A 9 27.63 8.34 7.87
C PHE A 9 26.40 9.12 8.29
N THR A 10 26.51 10.42 8.46
CA THR A 10 25.40 11.29 8.84
C THR A 10 24.31 11.30 7.77
N LEU A 11 24.70 11.36 6.52
CA LEU A 11 23.77 11.36 5.39
C LEU A 11 22.97 10.07 5.33
N PHE A 12 23.61 8.95 5.58
CA PHE A 12 22.96 7.64 5.60
C PHE A 12 21.87 7.55 6.66
N LEU A 13 22.13 8.06 7.86
CA LEU A 13 21.17 8.06 8.94
C LEU A 13 19.92 8.88 8.63
N LEU A 14 20.09 10.03 7.99
CA LEU A 14 18.95 10.86 7.57
C LEU A 14 18.07 10.15 6.56
N PHE A 15 18.68 9.44 5.63
CA PHE A 15 17.94 8.69 4.63
C PHE A 15 17.07 7.59 5.27
N SER A 16 17.62 6.87 6.25
CA SER A 16 16.90 5.83 6.97
C SER A 16 15.67 6.38 7.70
N ALA A 17 15.80 7.54 8.33
CA ALA A 17 14.69 8.18 9.03
C ALA A 17 13.54 8.54 8.07
N SER A 18 13.87 9.03 6.88
CA SER A 18 12.87 9.36 5.86
C SER A 18 12.10 8.13 5.40
N ALA A 19 12.79 7.01 5.21
CA ALA A 19 12.16 5.76 4.80
C ALA A 19 11.15 5.25 5.84
N MET A 20 11.44 5.40 7.12
CA MET A 20 10.52 5.00 8.19
C MET A 20 9.26 5.86 8.21
N SER A 21 9.39 7.14 7.97
CA SER A 21 8.29 8.09 7.91
C SER A 21 7.26 7.71 6.83
N ALA A 22 7.75 7.30 5.67
CA ALA A 22 6.91 6.97 4.52
C ALA A 22 6.02 5.74 4.76
N SER A 23 6.43 4.81 5.65
CA SER A 23 5.69 3.57 5.87
C SER A 23 4.37 3.74 6.63
N ALA A 24 4.11 4.92 7.20
CA ALA A 24 2.90 5.19 7.97
C ALA A 24 1.72 5.68 7.12
N GLU A 25 1.92 5.92 5.84
CA GLU A 25 0.90 6.48 4.96
C GLU A 25 -0.07 5.43 4.41
N LYS A 26 -1.25 5.91 4.01
CA LYS A 26 -2.23 5.07 3.32
C LYS A 26 -1.68 4.60 1.98
N ILE A 27 -2.11 3.42 1.55
CA ILE A 27 -1.75 2.93 0.22
C ILE A 27 -2.79 3.36 -0.81
N ASN A 28 -2.35 3.59 -2.03
CA ASN A 28 -3.23 3.89 -3.15
C ASN A 28 -3.65 2.56 -3.80
N ILE A 29 -4.94 2.22 -3.69
CA ILE A 29 -5.46 0.95 -4.19
C ILE A 29 -5.34 0.81 -5.70
N ASN A 30 -5.25 1.92 -6.41
CA ASN A 30 -5.13 1.91 -7.87
C ASN A 30 -3.71 1.70 -8.36
N THR A 31 -2.72 1.90 -7.52
CA THR A 31 -1.30 1.83 -7.92
C THR A 31 -0.47 0.85 -7.09
N ALA A 32 -0.95 0.45 -5.92
CA ALA A 32 -0.21 -0.45 -5.04
C ALA A 32 -0.03 -1.83 -5.65
N SER A 33 1.06 -2.50 -5.33
CA SER A 33 1.28 -3.89 -5.73
C SER A 33 0.43 -4.82 -4.87
N ALA A 34 0.25 -6.06 -5.32
CA ALA A 34 -0.49 -7.06 -4.55
C ALA A 34 0.15 -7.27 -3.17
N GLU A 35 1.49 -7.24 -3.09
CA GLU A 35 2.20 -7.38 -1.83
C GLU A 35 1.91 -6.23 -0.88
N GLN A 36 1.94 -5.01 -1.39
CA GLN A 36 1.63 -3.82 -0.59
C GLN A 36 0.19 -3.87 -0.08
N ILE A 37 -0.74 -4.29 -0.92
CA ILE A 37 -2.15 -4.41 -0.56
C ILE A 37 -2.32 -5.44 0.57
N SER A 38 -1.74 -6.63 0.43
CA SER A 38 -1.88 -7.69 1.43
C SER A 38 -1.27 -7.29 2.77
N MET A 39 -0.20 -6.52 2.77
CA MET A 39 0.45 -6.05 3.99
C MET A 39 -0.31 -4.91 4.68
N ALA A 40 -0.92 -4.04 3.90
CA ALA A 40 -1.58 -2.85 4.44
C ALA A 40 -3.02 -3.09 4.87
N MET A 41 -3.73 -3.94 4.15
CA MET A 41 -5.15 -4.17 4.41
C MET A 41 -5.38 -5.37 5.34
N THR A 42 -6.29 -5.19 6.28
CA THR A 42 -6.67 -6.25 7.22
C THR A 42 -7.64 -7.24 6.55
N GLY A 43 -7.36 -8.53 6.70
CA GLY A 43 -8.21 -9.58 6.15
C GLY A 43 -8.05 -9.82 4.67
N ILE A 44 -7.06 -9.22 4.05
CA ILE A 44 -6.73 -9.40 2.64
C ILE A 44 -5.44 -10.21 2.56
N GLY A 45 -5.56 -11.48 2.19
CA GLY A 45 -4.40 -12.32 1.94
C GLY A 45 -3.90 -12.15 0.50
N ASP A 46 -2.90 -12.93 0.14
CA ASP A 46 -2.28 -12.84 -1.19
C ASP A 46 -3.27 -13.05 -2.33
N SER A 47 -4.18 -14.01 -2.20
CA SER A 47 -5.17 -14.31 -3.23
C SER A 47 -6.08 -13.12 -3.51
N LYS A 48 -6.61 -12.51 -2.45
CA LYS A 48 -7.50 -11.36 -2.58
C LYS A 48 -6.76 -10.13 -3.09
N ALA A 49 -5.54 -9.94 -2.65
CA ALA A 49 -4.71 -8.83 -3.14
C ALA A 49 -4.45 -8.97 -4.64
N LYS A 50 -4.13 -10.16 -5.11
CA LYS A 50 -3.96 -10.44 -6.54
C LYS A 50 -5.26 -10.23 -7.32
N ALA A 51 -6.39 -10.59 -6.71
CA ALA A 51 -7.70 -10.36 -7.34
C ALA A 51 -8.00 -8.87 -7.51
N ILE A 52 -7.62 -8.04 -6.55
CA ILE A 52 -7.75 -6.58 -6.66
C ILE A 52 -6.93 -6.05 -7.84
N VAL A 53 -5.66 -6.46 -7.92
CA VAL A 53 -4.77 -6.02 -9.01
C VAL A 53 -5.33 -6.47 -10.37
N LYS A 54 -5.79 -7.70 -10.46
CA LYS A 54 -6.38 -8.24 -11.70
C LYS A 54 -7.64 -7.47 -12.08
N TYR A 55 -8.50 -7.17 -11.11
CA TYR A 55 -9.74 -6.44 -11.36
C TYR A 55 -9.44 -5.06 -11.95
N ARG A 56 -8.53 -4.30 -11.36
CA ARG A 56 -8.22 -2.97 -11.86
C ARG A 56 -7.54 -2.99 -13.24
N SER A 57 -6.79 -4.05 -13.54
CA SER A 57 -6.16 -4.22 -14.85
C SER A 57 -7.19 -4.51 -15.94
N THR A 58 -8.24 -5.23 -15.60
CA THR A 58 -9.29 -5.65 -16.54
C THR A 58 -10.38 -4.60 -16.67
N ASN A 59 -10.77 -3.97 -15.57
CA ASN A 59 -11.96 -3.12 -15.52
C ASN A 59 -11.63 -1.62 -15.37
N GLY A 60 -10.35 -1.27 -15.21
CA GLY A 60 -9.93 0.08 -14.99
C GLY A 60 -9.85 0.42 -13.50
N LYS A 61 -9.43 1.65 -13.22
CA LYS A 61 -9.22 2.12 -11.85
C LYS A 61 -10.51 2.12 -11.03
N PHE A 62 -10.37 1.87 -9.74
CA PHE A 62 -11.47 2.05 -8.80
C PHE A 62 -11.79 3.53 -8.69
N LYS A 63 -13.06 3.88 -8.86
CA LYS A 63 -13.51 5.28 -8.80
C LYS A 63 -13.96 5.68 -7.40
N ASN A 64 -14.37 4.71 -6.61
CA ASN A 64 -14.61 4.92 -5.20
C ASN A 64 -14.27 3.62 -4.44
N ILE A 65 -14.13 3.76 -3.12
CA ILE A 65 -13.65 2.66 -2.28
C ILE A 65 -14.62 1.48 -2.26
N ASN A 66 -15.91 1.75 -2.34
CA ASN A 66 -16.91 0.71 -2.35
C ASN A 66 -16.86 -0.18 -3.59
N ASP A 67 -16.22 0.27 -4.65
CA ASP A 67 -16.03 -0.56 -5.85
C ASP A 67 -15.20 -1.79 -5.58
N LEU A 68 -14.45 -1.83 -4.48
CA LEU A 68 -13.72 -3.02 -4.06
C LEU A 68 -14.64 -4.23 -3.81
N GLU A 69 -15.92 -3.99 -3.51
CA GLU A 69 -16.88 -5.07 -3.33
C GLU A 69 -17.16 -5.84 -4.62
N ASN A 70 -16.81 -5.28 -5.77
CA ASN A 70 -16.94 -5.96 -7.05
C ASN A 70 -15.86 -7.02 -7.26
N VAL A 71 -14.82 -7.01 -6.44
CA VAL A 71 -13.74 -7.99 -6.51
C VAL A 71 -14.18 -9.26 -5.78
N ASP A 72 -13.97 -10.42 -6.41
CA ASP A 72 -14.32 -11.71 -5.80
C ASP A 72 -13.61 -11.88 -4.45
N GLY A 73 -14.39 -12.27 -3.45
CA GLY A 73 -13.88 -12.51 -2.11
C GLY A 73 -13.81 -11.28 -1.21
N ILE A 74 -14.22 -10.12 -1.72
CA ILE A 74 -14.21 -8.88 -0.92
C ILE A 74 -15.65 -8.42 -0.70
N GLY A 75 -16.08 -8.45 0.56
CA GLY A 75 -17.41 -8.01 0.95
C GLY A 75 -17.39 -6.65 1.62
N SER A 76 -18.58 -6.14 1.94
CA SER A 76 -18.74 -4.82 2.54
C SER A 76 -18.03 -4.66 3.88
N LYS A 77 -18.00 -5.70 4.69
CA LYS A 77 -17.30 -5.67 5.98
C LYS A 77 -15.81 -5.47 5.83
N THR A 78 -15.21 -6.14 4.85
CA THR A 78 -13.78 -6.00 4.55
C THR A 78 -13.48 -4.59 4.08
N VAL A 79 -14.32 -4.02 3.23
CA VAL A 79 -14.17 -2.64 2.76
C VAL A 79 -14.24 -1.66 3.93
N GLU A 80 -15.23 -1.82 4.81
CA GLU A 80 -15.39 -0.96 5.99
C GLU A 80 -14.17 -0.97 6.90
N LYS A 81 -13.61 -2.15 7.16
CA LYS A 81 -12.41 -2.28 8.00
C LYS A 81 -11.20 -1.56 7.43
N ASN A 82 -11.17 -1.38 6.13
CA ASN A 82 -9.96 -0.91 5.45
C ASN A 82 -10.07 0.52 4.90
N LYS A 83 -11.21 1.17 5.04
CA LYS A 83 -11.42 2.53 4.51
C LYS A 83 -10.35 3.52 4.95
N SER A 84 -9.92 3.43 6.21
CA SER A 84 -8.91 4.35 6.75
C SER A 84 -7.49 4.05 6.29
N LYS A 85 -7.27 2.90 5.67
CA LYS A 85 -5.93 2.42 5.28
C LYS A 85 -5.62 2.60 3.80
N ILE A 86 -6.61 2.95 3.01
CA ILE A 86 -6.48 3.03 1.55
C ILE A 86 -6.99 4.35 1.01
N THR A 87 -6.44 4.73 -0.15
CA THR A 87 -6.88 5.89 -0.92
C THR A 87 -6.98 5.50 -2.40
N LEU A 88 -7.54 6.39 -3.20
CA LEU A 88 -7.68 6.17 -4.65
C LEU A 88 -6.62 6.89 -5.45
#